data_8debcb21005cfcde968ba3c3b203eaac
#
_entry.id   8debcb21005cfcde968ba3c3b203eaac
#
_cell.length_a   1.000
_cell.length_b   1.000
_cell.length_c   1.000
_cell.angle_alpha   90.00
_cell.angle_beta   90.00
_cell.angle_gamma   90.00
#
_symmetry.space_group_name_H-M   'P 1'
#
loop_
_entity.id
_entity.type
_entity.pdbx_description
1 polymer ?
#
loop_
_entity_poly.entity_id
_entity_poly.type
_entity_poly.pdbx_seq_one_letter_code
_entity_poly.pdbx_strand_id
1 'polypeptide(L)'
;MDITNTVELLGYYGSDETIACSAWTSTSRKLNEEKRKRIPKLLDMLWREGHETPFEKCSVHFLVDCDIASHIHLLKHRVSSLNAESARYKELKEDKMFIPDDWPDDWKVQLEVYTAAGNTLYHEAIKALEPELGRKR
;
A
#
# COMPACT_ATOMS: atom_id res chain seq x y z
N MET A 1 0.89 20.02 -9.56
CA MET A 1 1.24 19.53 -8.20
C MET A 1 1.82 18.16 -8.39
N ASP A 2 3.10 18.05 -8.24
CA ASP A 2 3.84 16.80 -8.50
C ASP A 2 3.55 15.81 -7.37
N ILE A 3 2.86 14.71 -7.67
CA ILE A 3 2.63 13.64 -6.70
C ILE A 3 3.62 12.54 -7.01
N THR A 4 4.75 12.58 -6.35
CA THR A 4 5.66 11.44 -6.33
C THR A 4 5.04 10.33 -5.47
N ASN A 5 5.05 9.11 -6.00
CA ASN A 5 4.63 7.93 -5.22
C ASN A 5 5.46 7.83 -3.94
N THR A 6 4.80 7.75 -2.80
CA THR A 6 5.45 7.63 -1.50
C THR A 6 5.04 6.36 -0.77
N VAL A 7 5.96 5.81 0.01
CA VAL A 7 5.72 4.64 0.86
C VAL A 7 6.28 4.93 2.24
N GLU A 8 5.41 4.91 3.24
CA GLU A 8 5.75 5.10 4.64
C GLU A 8 5.53 3.81 5.43
N LEU A 9 6.54 3.39 6.19
CA LEU A 9 6.40 2.27 7.11
C LEU A 9 5.68 2.73 8.39
N LEU A 10 4.45 2.28 8.60
CA LEU A 10 3.67 2.59 9.80
C LEU A 10 4.00 1.67 10.98
N GLY A 11 4.43 0.46 10.71
CA GLY A 11 4.80 -0.51 11.74
C GLY A 11 5.01 -1.91 11.19
N TYR A 12 5.43 -2.79 12.07
CA TYR A 12 5.61 -4.20 11.75
C TYR A 12 5.42 -5.07 12.99
N TYR A 13 5.12 -6.33 12.75
CA TYR A 13 5.10 -7.37 13.75
C TYR A 13 5.94 -8.54 13.30
N GLY A 14 6.72 -9.09 14.23
CA GLY A 14 7.58 -10.23 14.00
C GLY A 14 9.04 -9.87 13.79
N SER A 15 9.85 -10.89 13.60
CA SER A 15 11.30 -10.81 13.40
C SER A 15 11.81 -12.13 12.84
N ASP A 16 13.08 -12.17 12.47
CA ASP A 16 13.79 -13.40 12.08
C ASP A 16 13.65 -14.49 13.15
N GLU A 17 13.69 -14.12 14.42
CA GLU A 17 13.46 -15.06 15.53
C GLU A 17 12.02 -15.60 15.54
N THR A 18 11.03 -14.76 15.24
CA THR A 18 9.63 -15.18 15.14
C THR A 18 9.45 -16.22 14.06
N ILE A 19 10.02 -16.00 12.88
CA ILE A 19 9.99 -16.91 11.75
C ILE A 19 10.70 -18.24 12.13
N ALA A 20 11.91 -18.15 12.65
CA ALA A 20 12.68 -19.31 13.05
C ALA A 20 12.01 -20.14 14.14
N CYS A 21 11.43 -19.49 15.16
CA CYS A 21 10.68 -20.18 16.22
C CYS A 21 9.41 -20.83 15.68
N SER A 22 8.76 -20.23 14.70
CA SER A 22 7.62 -20.83 14.00
C SER A 22 8.03 -22.10 13.26
N ALA A 23 9.13 -22.06 12.51
CA ALA A 23 9.67 -23.24 11.82
C ALA A 23 10.07 -24.36 12.80
N TRP A 24 10.64 -24.00 13.96
CA TRP A 24 11.02 -24.98 14.99
C TRP A 24 9.86 -25.48 15.86
N THR A 25 8.64 -25.05 15.62
CA THR A 25 7.47 -25.53 16.39
C THR A 25 7.34 -27.06 16.32
N SER A 26 7.68 -27.65 15.20
CA SER A 26 7.63 -29.11 15.00
C SER A 26 8.71 -29.88 15.77
N THR A 27 9.73 -29.23 16.29
CA THR A 27 10.84 -29.86 17.01
C THR A 27 11.02 -29.33 18.43
N SER A 28 11.47 -28.08 18.57
CA SER A 28 11.65 -27.40 19.86
C SER A 28 11.63 -25.89 19.69
N ARG A 29 10.66 -25.23 20.26
CA ARG A 29 10.52 -23.75 20.23
C ARG A 29 11.52 -23.03 21.13
N LYS A 30 12.17 -23.74 22.07
CA LYS A 30 13.07 -23.08 23.01
C LYS A 30 14.29 -22.54 22.28
N LEU A 31 14.41 -21.23 22.31
CA LEU A 31 15.52 -20.51 21.68
C LEU A 31 16.72 -20.51 22.65
N ASN A 32 17.90 -20.78 22.12
CA ASN A 32 19.19 -20.68 22.81
C ASN A 32 20.22 -20.04 21.88
N GLU A 33 21.40 -19.73 22.40
CA GLU A 33 22.45 -19.03 21.64
C GLU A 33 22.91 -19.80 20.39
N GLU A 34 22.95 -21.11 20.44
CA GLU A 34 23.33 -21.94 19.29
C GLU A 34 22.26 -21.84 18.17
N LYS A 35 20.98 -21.86 18.53
CA LYS A 35 19.89 -21.67 17.59
C LYS A 35 19.89 -20.26 17.00
N ARG A 36 20.15 -19.24 17.83
CA ARG A 36 20.26 -17.86 17.34
C ARG A 36 21.28 -17.73 16.21
N LYS A 37 22.46 -18.32 16.38
CA LYS A 37 23.51 -18.33 15.35
C LYS A 37 23.09 -19.04 14.05
N ARG A 38 22.11 -19.94 14.12
CA ARG A 38 21.63 -20.73 12.98
C ARG A 38 20.47 -20.06 12.24
N ILE A 39 19.86 -18.99 12.80
CA ILE A 39 18.70 -18.33 12.20
C ILE A 39 18.95 -17.93 10.75
N PRO A 40 20.00 -17.18 10.38
CA PRO A 40 20.19 -16.75 9.00
C PRO A 40 20.23 -17.92 8.01
N LYS A 41 20.94 -18.99 8.37
CA LYS A 41 21.02 -20.19 7.53
C LYS A 41 19.68 -20.92 7.41
N LEU A 42 18.91 -20.96 8.50
CA LEU A 42 17.56 -21.54 8.50
C LEU A 42 16.62 -20.77 7.59
N LEU A 43 16.59 -19.45 7.70
CA LEU A 43 15.71 -18.62 6.87
C LEU A 43 16.07 -18.72 5.38
N ASP A 44 17.35 -18.71 5.05
CA ASP A 44 17.83 -18.92 3.68
C ASP A 44 17.37 -20.29 3.12
N MET A 45 17.49 -21.34 3.91
CA MET A 45 17.02 -22.67 3.53
C MET A 45 15.50 -22.71 3.34
N LEU A 46 14.73 -22.17 4.30
CA LEU A 46 13.26 -22.13 4.22
C LEU A 46 12.80 -21.40 2.96
N TRP A 47 13.45 -20.28 2.65
CA TRP A 47 13.15 -19.51 1.45
C TRP A 47 13.43 -20.27 0.15
N ARG A 48 14.61 -20.88 0.04
CA ARG A 48 15.00 -21.66 -1.15
C ARG A 48 14.15 -22.88 -1.40
N GLU A 49 13.70 -23.53 -0.32
CA GLU A 49 12.86 -24.72 -0.40
C GLU A 49 11.36 -24.42 -0.51
N GLY A 50 10.97 -23.14 -0.58
CA GLY A 50 9.58 -22.74 -0.72
C GLY A 50 8.72 -22.98 0.53
N HIS A 51 9.33 -23.02 1.71
CA HIS A 51 8.60 -23.13 2.99
C HIS A 51 8.11 -21.75 3.44
N GLU A 52 7.03 -21.28 2.86
CA GLU A 52 6.52 -19.91 3.07
C GLU A 52 5.79 -19.72 4.40
N THR A 53 5.08 -20.72 4.90
CA THR A 53 4.24 -20.64 6.11
C THR A 53 4.92 -20.02 7.35
N PRO A 54 6.22 -20.28 7.66
CA PRO A 54 6.87 -19.59 8.78
C PRO A 54 6.95 -18.07 8.60
N PHE A 55 7.09 -17.56 7.37
CA PHE A 55 7.18 -16.14 7.05
C PHE A 55 5.83 -15.43 7.23
N GLU A 56 4.71 -16.13 7.06
CA GLU A 56 3.36 -15.59 7.31
C GLU A 56 3.10 -15.20 8.78
N LYS A 57 4.03 -15.51 9.69
CA LYS A 57 3.94 -15.12 11.11
C LYS A 57 4.45 -13.69 11.36
N CYS A 58 4.85 -13.01 10.31
CA CYS A 58 5.26 -11.61 10.35
C CYS A 58 4.34 -10.77 9.48
N SER A 59 4.18 -9.51 9.84
CA SER A 59 3.41 -8.56 9.05
C SER A 59 4.10 -7.21 9.01
N VAL A 60 3.90 -6.48 7.91
CA VAL A 60 4.42 -5.13 7.72
C VAL A 60 3.26 -4.25 7.30
N HIS A 61 3.16 -3.06 7.86
CA HIS A 61 2.08 -2.12 7.62
C HIS A 61 2.63 -0.85 6.98
N PHE A 62 2.17 -0.55 5.78
CA PHE A 62 2.57 0.63 5.01
C PHE A 62 1.40 1.57 4.76
N LEU A 63 1.68 2.87 4.75
CA LEU A 63 0.87 3.87 4.08
C LEU A 63 1.48 4.11 2.70
N VAL A 64 0.65 4.01 1.66
CA VAL A 64 1.09 4.20 0.28
C VAL A 64 0.26 5.33 -0.34
N ASP A 65 0.91 6.38 -0.80
CA ASP A 65 0.32 7.42 -1.65
C ASP A 65 0.87 7.20 -3.07
N CYS A 66 -0.01 6.84 -4.01
CA CYS A 66 0.42 6.44 -5.34
C CYS A 66 -0.66 6.77 -6.39
N ASP A 67 -0.23 6.79 -7.65
CA ASP A 67 -1.14 6.89 -8.79
C ASP A 67 -2.11 5.70 -8.87
N ILE A 68 -3.22 5.91 -9.58
CA ILE A 68 -4.30 4.90 -9.68
C ILE A 68 -3.84 3.62 -10.38
N ALA A 69 -2.92 3.69 -11.34
CA ALA A 69 -2.42 2.52 -12.04
C ALA A 69 -1.57 1.64 -11.11
N SER A 70 -0.68 2.25 -10.33
CA SER A 70 0.09 1.58 -9.27
C SER A 70 -0.83 0.97 -8.21
N HIS A 71 -1.86 1.70 -7.77
CA HIS A 71 -2.87 1.18 -6.84
C HIS A 71 -3.58 -0.06 -7.38
N ILE A 72 -4.03 -0.04 -8.64
CA ILE A 72 -4.69 -1.21 -9.27
C ILE A 72 -3.73 -2.40 -9.36
N HIS A 73 -2.46 -2.17 -9.65
CA HIS A 73 -1.46 -3.23 -9.63
C HIS A 73 -1.25 -3.80 -8.23
N LEU A 74 -1.17 -2.95 -7.22
CA LEU A 74 -1.01 -3.37 -5.83
C LEU A 74 -2.17 -4.27 -5.36
N LEU A 75 -3.41 -3.99 -5.77
CA LEU A 75 -4.59 -4.80 -5.47
C LEU A 75 -4.52 -6.25 -6.00
N LYS A 76 -3.67 -6.52 -6.97
CA LYS A 76 -3.49 -7.87 -7.53
C LYS A 76 -2.60 -8.77 -6.69
N HIS A 77 -1.85 -8.21 -5.76
CA HIS A 77 -1.01 -8.96 -4.82
C HIS A 77 -1.87 -9.47 -3.64
N ARG A 78 -2.35 -10.71 -3.74
CA ARG A 78 -3.35 -11.28 -2.84
C ARG A 78 -2.88 -11.58 -1.42
N VAL A 79 -1.57 -11.45 -1.15
CA VAL A 79 -0.98 -11.67 0.18
C VAL A 79 -1.15 -10.45 1.09
N SER A 80 -1.75 -9.37 0.59
CA SER A 80 -1.96 -8.12 1.32
C SER A 80 -3.43 -7.82 1.54
N SER A 81 -3.73 -7.18 2.69
CA SER A 81 -5.03 -6.57 2.97
C SER A 81 -4.92 -5.07 2.73
N LEU A 82 -5.80 -4.52 1.92
CA LEU A 82 -5.72 -3.15 1.46
C LEU A 82 -6.96 -2.36 1.86
N ASN A 83 -6.74 -1.14 2.34
CA ASN A 83 -7.76 -0.12 2.53
C ASN A 83 -7.39 1.09 1.69
N ALA A 84 -8.35 1.66 0.98
CA ALA A 84 -8.12 2.83 0.15
C ALA A 84 -9.04 3.98 0.53
N GLU A 85 -8.59 5.20 0.26
CA GLU A 85 -9.43 6.39 0.34
C GLU A 85 -10.64 6.25 -0.60
N SER A 86 -11.80 6.73 -0.15
CA SER A 86 -13.04 6.56 -0.91
C SER A 86 -13.85 7.83 -0.97
N ALA A 87 -14.13 8.31 -2.18
CA ALA A 87 -15.05 9.41 -2.44
C ALA A 87 -16.51 9.09 -2.05
N ARG A 88 -16.84 7.85 -1.71
CA ARG A 88 -18.18 7.47 -1.21
C ARG A 88 -18.45 7.97 0.20
N TYR A 89 -17.40 8.17 1.00
CA TYR A 89 -17.53 8.52 2.41
C TYR A 89 -17.19 9.98 2.69
N LYS A 90 -16.41 10.62 1.83
CA LYS A 90 -16.03 12.02 1.94
C LYS A 90 -15.81 12.64 0.57
N GLU A 91 -15.98 13.95 0.49
CA GLU A 91 -15.51 14.72 -0.65
C GLU A 91 -13.98 14.64 -0.73
N LEU A 92 -13.45 14.42 -1.91
CA LEU A 92 -12.02 14.52 -2.18
C LEU A 92 -11.67 16.00 -2.25
N LYS A 93 -11.07 16.53 -1.17
CA LYS A 93 -10.73 17.95 -1.04
C LYS A 93 -9.42 18.33 -1.69
N GLU A 94 -8.55 17.36 -1.87
CA GLU A 94 -7.24 17.57 -2.48
C GLU A 94 -7.32 17.16 -3.94
N ASP A 95 -7.11 18.14 -4.81
CA ASP A 95 -7.05 17.93 -6.26
C ASP A 95 -5.68 17.31 -6.62
N LYS A 96 -5.50 16.04 -6.28
CA LYS A 96 -4.29 15.29 -6.56
C LYS A 96 -4.32 14.78 -7.99
N MET A 97 -3.23 14.97 -8.70
CA MET A 97 -3.03 14.45 -10.04
C MET A 97 -1.60 13.98 -10.22
N PHE A 98 -1.44 12.78 -10.75
CA PHE A 98 -0.13 12.28 -11.16
C PHE A 98 0.18 12.70 -12.59
N ILE A 99 1.30 13.38 -12.77
CA ILE A 99 1.82 13.78 -14.08
C ILE A 99 3.19 13.12 -14.24
N PRO A 100 3.40 12.26 -15.27
CA PRO A 100 4.70 11.65 -15.50
C PRO A 100 5.79 12.69 -15.78
N ASP A 101 6.95 12.55 -15.14
CA ASP A 101 8.06 13.48 -15.27
C ASP A 101 8.67 13.53 -16.68
N ASP A 102 8.57 12.42 -17.41
CA ASP A 102 9.10 12.25 -18.76
C ASP A 102 8.19 12.79 -19.88
N TRP A 103 7.00 13.34 -19.52
CA TRP A 103 6.13 13.96 -20.50
C TRP A 103 6.66 15.33 -20.94
N PRO A 104 6.43 15.72 -22.23
CA PRO A 104 6.72 17.08 -22.70
C PRO A 104 5.92 18.14 -21.91
N ASP A 105 6.53 19.30 -21.65
CA ASP A 105 5.95 20.33 -20.77
C ASP A 105 4.62 20.88 -21.28
N ASP A 106 4.44 20.99 -22.58
CA ASP A 106 3.18 21.42 -23.20
C ASP A 106 2.03 20.44 -22.91
N TRP A 107 2.29 19.14 -22.88
CA TRP A 107 1.31 18.12 -22.51
C TRP A 107 1.03 18.10 -21.00
N LYS A 108 2.04 18.35 -20.17
CA LYS A 108 1.85 18.49 -18.72
C LYS A 108 0.88 19.64 -18.42
N VAL A 109 1.09 20.82 -19.03
CA VAL A 109 0.22 21.97 -18.86
C VAL A 109 -1.21 21.70 -19.36
N GLN A 110 -1.37 21.03 -20.51
CA GLN A 110 -2.71 20.68 -21.00
C GLN A 110 -3.44 19.73 -20.05
N LEU A 111 -2.75 18.75 -19.49
CA LEU A 111 -3.33 17.82 -18.54
C LEU A 111 -3.72 18.53 -17.24
N GLU A 112 -2.89 19.43 -16.72
CA GLU A 112 -3.21 20.27 -15.56
C GLU A 112 -4.49 21.09 -15.76
N VAL A 113 -4.60 21.77 -16.90
CA VAL A 113 -5.78 22.58 -17.24
C VAL A 113 -7.04 21.72 -17.33
N TYR A 114 -6.95 20.57 -17.99
CA TYR A 114 -8.07 19.65 -18.12
C TYR A 114 -8.51 19.10 -16.76
N THR A 115 -7.58 18.70 -15.93
CA THR A 115 -7.89 18.14 -14.60
C THR A 115 -8.46 19.20 -13.67
N ALA A 116 -7.91 20.42 -13.68
CA ALA A 116 -8.44 21.53 -12.89
C ALA A 116 -9.90 21.86 -13.26
N ALA A 117 -10.23 21.81 -14.56
CA ALA A 117 -11.61 21.99 -15.00
C ALA A 117 -12.54 20.86 -14.51
N GLY A 118 -12.05 19.61 -14.56
CA GLY A 118 -12.79 18.45 -14.05
C GLY A 118 -13.02 18.52 -12.52
N ASN A 119 -12.02 18.91 -11.77
CA ASN A 119 -12.12 19.09 -10.32
C ASN A 119 -13.12 20.21 -9.95
N THR A 120 -13.08 21.33 -10.67
CA THR A 120 -14.05 22.41 -10.51
C THR A 120 -15.47 21.90 -10.72
N LEU A 121 -15.71 21.19 -11.82
CA LEU A 121 -17.03 20.61 -12.11
C LEU A 121 -17.47 19.61 -11.03
N TYR A 122 -16.56 18.77 -10.53
CA TYR A 122 -16.83 17.83 -9.45
C TYR A 122 -17.31 18.55 -8.17
N HIS A 123 -16.59 19.57 -7.73
CA HIS A 123 -16.95 20.33 -6.53
C HIS A 123 -18.26 21.14 -6.69
N GLU A 124 -18.48 21.70 -7.87
CA GLU A 124 -19.75 22.39 -8.17
C GLU A 124 -20.93 21.43 -8.21
N ALA A 125 -20.75 20.25 -8.79
CA ALA A 125 -21.78 19.22 -8.83
C ALA A 125 -22.15 18.72 -7.43
N ILE A 126 -21.16 18.49 -6.55
CA ILE A 126 -21.43 18.13 -5.15
C ILE A 126 -22.27 19.20 -4.46
N LYS A 127 -21.91 20.48 -4.58
CA LYS A 127 -22.65 21.57 -3.97
C LYS A 127 -24.08 21.67 -4.49
N ALA A 128 -24.28 21.44 -5.78
CA ALA A 128 -25.59 21.51 -6.42
C ALA A 128 -26.50 20.32 -6.07
N LEU A 129 -25.92 19.11 -5.97
CA LEU A 129 -26.68 17.86 -5.83
C LEU A 129 -26.77 17.34 -4.39
N GLU A 130 -25.91 17.81 -3.48
CA GLU A 130 -25.89 17.35 -2.08
C GLU A 130 -27.25 17.49 -1.35
N PRO A 131 -28.02 18.57 -1.57
CA PRO A 131 -29.34 18.72 -0.94
C PRO A 131 -30.38 17.69 -1.39
N GLU A 132 -30.29 17.24 -2.65
CA GLU A 132 -31.27 16.30 -3.24
C GLU A 132 -30.85 14.84 -3.10
N LEU A 133 -29.59 14.56 -3.30
CA LEU A 133 -29.08 13.17 -3.28
C LEU A 133 -28.81 12.67 -1.87
N GLY A 134 -28.62 13.56 -0.90
CA GLY A 134 -28.18 13.22 0.44
C GLY A 134 -27.02 12.21 0.35
N ARG A 135 -25.99 12.30 1.12
CA ARG A 135 -24.95 11.25 1.12
C ARG A 135 -25.57 9.91 1.47
N LYS A 136 -26.14 9.22 0.51
CA LYS A 136 -26.57 7.84 0.67
C LYS A 136 -25.30 7.00 0.83
N ARG A 137 -24.97 6.77 2.06
CA ARG A 137 -23.93 5.83 2.49
C ARG A 137 -24.41 4.39 2.30
#